data_ba89641ca6c6e69e87ff07f617b09889
#
_entry.id   ba89641ca6c6e69e87ff07f617b09889
#
_cell.length_a   1.000
_cell.length_b   1.000
_cell.length_c   1.000
_cell.angle_alpha   90.00
_cell.angle_beta   90.00
_cell.angle_gamma   90.00
#
_symmetry.space_group_name_H-M   'P 1'
#
loop_
_entity.id
_entity.type
_entity.pdbx_description
1 polymer ?
#
loop_
_entity_poly.entity_id
_entity_poly.type
_entity_poly.pdbx_seq_one_letter_code
_entity_poly.pdbx_strand_id
1 'polypeptide(L)'
;MDGASIIERLMTTEGRFDPYPLYARAHELGAVAPAGPAAVLVAGHAAANQVLRNPAFAVEDTRTLTADNAELLAHPSVVLLGHSVLQRNAPDHSRVRSLVASAFNARRVAALRPAIEATVARLLDELADRGAGGSPVDFMDAFAFRLPVEVICELLGVPAADRHRFRGLASDLTIALELVQDLGELAAADAAAEELESYFAELVAERLARPTGDLVSDLARIAADSPDRISGEELLGNLVLLLVAGFETTTNLLGNGLTLLFRHPGAAEGLRTGGLDPSLFTDEVLRYDSPVQLTSRISTAPDLTVADLPTPAGTVVLVMLGAANRDPARYTRPDRFDPTRTDSQPLSFGGGAHFCLGSQLARLEADIAVPALLDRFPRLAPAGIPVRRDRLVLRGYESLPVTTR
;
A
#
# COMPACT_ATOMS: atom_id res chain seq x y z
N MET A 1 -25.48 -14.60 6.57
CA MET A 1 -24.87 -13.29 6.37
C MET A 1 -24.63 -13.17 4.89
N ASP A 2 -25.14 -12.14 4.23
CA ASP A 2 -24.94 -11.84 2.81
C ASP A 2 -23.75 -10.90 2.60
N GLY A 3 -23.44 -10.57 1.34
CA GLY A 3 -22.29 -9.72 1.02
C GLY A 3 -22.39 -8.29 1.55
N ALA A 4 -23.60 -7.70 1.59
CA ALA A 4 -23.81 -6.37 2.16
C ALA A 4 -23.53 -6.36 3.66
N SER A 5 -24.04 -7.33 4.40
CA SER A 5 -23.78 -7.48 5.85
C SER A 5 -22.29 -7.71 6.15
N ILE A 6 -21.54 -8.37 5.25
CA ILE A 6 -20.09 -8.52 5.42
C ILE A 6 -19.40 -7.15 5.30
N ILE A 7 -19.76 -6.32 4.31
CA ILE A 7 -19.19 -4.97 4.15
C ILE A 7 -19.53 -4.11 5.36
N GLU A 8 -20.79 -4.08 5.79
CA GLU A 8 -21.21 -3.32 6.97
C GLU A 8 -20.39 -3.69 8.21
N ARG A 9 -20.14 -4.98 8.43
CA ARG A 9 -19.32 -5.43 9.55
C ARG A 9 -17.85 -5.11 9.39
N LEU A 10 -17.30 -5.17 8.17
CA LEU A 10 -15.92 -4.72 7.91
C LEU A 10 -15.74 -3.23 8.19
N MET A 11 -16.79 -2.41 8.04
CA MET A 11 -16.75 -0.98 8.37
C MET A 11 -16.75 -0.69 9.87
N THR A 12 -17.02 -1.67 10.74
CA THR A 12 -16.90 -1.51 12.20
C THR A 12 -15.45 -1.61 12.67
N THR A 13 -15.12 -0.99 13.80
CA THR A 13 -13.77 -1.10 14.42
C THR A 13 -13.41 -2.58 14.70
N GLU A 14 -14.36 -3.40 15.15
CA GLU A 14 -14.14 -4.84 15.40
C GLU A 14 -13.80 -5.58 14.10
N GLY A 15 -14.56 -5.32 13.01
CA GLY A 15 -14.31 -5.95 11.71
C GLY A 15 -13.00 -5.51 11.08
N ARG A 16 -12.59 -4.25 11.24
CA ARG A 16 -11.28 -3.75 10.80
C ARG A 16 -10.13 -4.32 11.62
N PHE A 17 -10.35 -4.55 12.93
CA PHE A 17 -9.33 -5.14 13.80
C PHE A 17 -8.99 -6.58 13.38
N ASP A 18 -10.01 -7.43 13.13
CA ASP A 18 -9.83 -8.81 12.64
C ASP A 18 -10.82 -9.13 11.50
N PRO A 19 -10.47 -8.85 10.24
CA PRO A 19 -11.34 -9.07 9.08
C PRO A 19 -11.41 -10.54 8.64
N TYR A 20 -10.50 -11.41 9.09
CA TYR A 20 -10.35 -12.76 8.56
C TYR A 20 -11.56 -13.67 8.79
N PRO A 21 -12.27 -13.62 9.93
CA PRO A 21 -13.54 -14.35 10.08
C PRO A 21 -14.61 -13.92 9.06
N LEU A 22 -14.64 -12.62 8.69
CA LEU A 22 -15.55 -12.09 7.67
C LEU A 22 -15.15 -12.54 6.28
N TYR A 23 -13.83 -12.65 6.00
CA TYR A 23 -13.30 -13.19 4.75
C TYR A 23 -13.65 -14.68 4.58
N ALA A 24 -13.54 -15.46 5.64
CA ALA A 24 -13.99 -16.85 5.62
C ALA A 24 -15.49 -16.96 5.29
N ARG A 25 -16.32 -16.07 5.86
CA ARG A 25 -17.76 -16.00 5.53
C ARG A 25 -17.99 -15.55 4.07
N ALA A 26 -17.17 -14.65 3.53
CA ALA A 26 -17.27 -14.27 2.12
C ALA A 26 -16.99 -15.48 1.20
N HIS A 27 -15.99 -16.31 1.51
CA HIS A 27 -15.71 -17.53 0.74
C HIS A 27 -16.86 -18.56 0.79
N GLU A 28 -17.60 -18.62 1.91
CA GLU A 28 -18.79 -19.48 1.99
C GLU A 28 -19.94 -19.03 1.06
N LEU A 29 -19.99 -17.74 0.69
CA LEU A 29 -20.94 -17.23 -0.30
C LEU A 29 -20.51 -17.53 -1.73
N GLY A 30 -19.25 -17.89 -1.94
CA GLY A 30 -18.66 -18.16 -3.25
C GLY A 30 -17.49 -17.22 -3.60
N ALA A 31 -16.96 -17.36 -4.80
CA ALA A 31 -15.88 -16.50 -5.28
C ALA A 31 -16.31 -15.04 -5.45
N VAL A 32 -17.60 -14.83 -5.71
CA VAL A 32 -18.26 -13.52 -5.91
C VAL A 32 -19.65 -13.59 -5.28
N ALA A 33 -20.07 -12.53 -4.60
CA ALA A 33 -21.38 -12.42 -3.99
C ALA A 33 -21.99 -11.04 -4.23
N PRO A 34 -23.32 -10.91 -4.40
CA PRO A 34 -24.00 -9.61 -4.41
C PRO A 34 -23.77 -8.89 -3.07
N ALA A 35 -23.53 -7.59 -3.13
CA ALA A 35 -23.23 -6.76 -1.96
C ALA A 35 -24.09 -5.48 -1.90
N GLY A 36 -25.18 -5.48 -2.63
CA GLY A 36 -26.15 -4.39 -2.73
C GLY A 36 -26.76 -4.31 -4.13
N PRO A 37 -27.62 -3.33 -4.42
CA PRO A 37 -28.31 -3.22 -5.70
C PRO A 37 -27.37 -3.01 -6.90
N ALA A 38 -26.23 -2.36 -6.68
CA ALA A 38 -25.25 -2.03 -7.72
C ALA A 38 -23.81 -2.33 -7.25
N ALA A 39 -23.65 -3.32 -6.36
CA ALA A 39 -22.34 -3.69 -5.83
C ALA A 39 -22.17 -5.20 -5.74
N VAL A 40 -20.96 -5.67 -5.98
CA VAL A 40 -20.55 -7.07 -5.80
C VAL A 40 -19.26 -7.14 -4.97
N LEU A 41 -19.15 -8.19 -4.18
CA LEU A 41 -18.00 -8.52 -3.37
C LEU A 41 -17.23 -9.66 -4.04
N VAL A 42 -15.94 -9.49 -4.26
CA VAL A 42 -15.06 -10.49 -4.88
C VAL A 42 -14.05 -10.99 -3.85
N ALA A 43 -14.21 -12.23 -3.41
CA ALA A 43 -13.34 -12.89 -2.44
C ALA A 43 -12.41 -13.94 -3.08
N GLY A 44 -12.81 -14.56 -4.19
CA GLY A 44 -12.03 -15.60 -4.87
C GLY A 44 -10.82 -15.06 -5.61
N HIS A 45 -9.67 -15.74 -5.52
CA HIS A 45 -8.41 -15.32 -6.13
C HIS A 45 -8.50 -15.21 -7.67
N ALA A 46 -9.09 -16.22 -8.32
CA ALA A 46 -9.23 -16.21 -9.78
C ALA A 46 -10.15 -15.08 -10.25
N ALA A 47 -11.27 -14.86 -9.55
CA ALA A 47 -12.22 -13.78 -9.83
C ALA A 47 -11.58 -12.39 -9.60
N ALA A 48 -10.86 -12.22 -8.50
CA ALA A 48 -10.10 -11.00 -8.21
C ALA A 48 -9.07 -10.71 -9.32
N ASN A 49 -8.30 -11.71 -9.73
CA ASN A 49 -7.32 -11.57 -10.81
C ASN A 49 -7.99 -11.26 -12.17
N GLN A 50 -9.17 -11.82 -12.44
CA GLN A 50 -9.98 -11.50 -13.63
C GLN A 50 -10.33 -10.00 -13.63
N VAL A 51 -10.91 -9.49 -12.54
CA VAL A 51 -11.30 -8.07 -12.40
C VAL A 51 -10.11 -7.14 -12.55
N LEU A 52 -9.01 -7.41 -11.85
CA LEU A 52 -7.83 -6.56 -11.82
C LEU A 52 -7.12 -6.45 -13.19
N ARG A 53 -7.26 -7.47 -14.06
CA ARG A 53 -6.60 -7.52 -15.37
C ARG A 53 -7.48 -7.12 -16.54
N ASN A 54 -8.78 -7.10 -16.35
CA ASN A 54 -9.71 -6.74 -17.43
C ASN A 54 -9.93 -5.23 -17.46
N PRO A 55 -9.55 -4.51 -18.53
CA PRO A 55 -9.68 -3.05 -18.62
C PRO A 55 -11.14 -2.55 -18.63
N ALA A 56 -12.12 -3.44 -18.83
CA ALA A 56 -13.53 -3.11 -18.69
C ALA A 56 -13.98 -2.95 -17.21
N PHE A 57 -13.12 -3.28 -16.25
CA PHE A 57 -13.28 -2.91 -14.83
C PHE A 57 -12.34 -1.74 -14.52
N ALA A 58 -12.85 -0.54 -14.67
CA ALA A 58 -12.11 0.72 -14.52
C ALA A 58 -11.95 1.11 -13.04
N VAL A 59 -10.93 1.90 -12.73
CA VAL A 59 -10.89 2.63 -11.46
C VAL A 59 -11.91 3.79 -11.51
N GLU A 60 -12.38 4.23 -10.34
CA GLU A 60 -13.18 5.44 -10.27
C GLU A 60 -12.32 6.64 -10.65
N ASP A 61 -12.72 7.33 -11.73
CA ASP A 61 -12.03 8.53 -12.21
C ASP A 61 -12.83 9.76 -11.77
N THR A 62 -12.21 10.64 -11.01
CA THR A 62 -12.85 11.87 -10.48
C THR A 62 -13.50 12.72 -11.56
N ARG A 63 -13.03 12.65 -12.81
CA ARG A 63 -13.62 13.37 -13.95
C ARG A 63 -14.97 12.78 -14.41
N THR A 64 -15.26 11.55 -14.01
CA THR A 64 -16.51 10.85 -14.38
C THR A 64 -17.51 10.79 -13.23
N LEU A 65 -17.22 11.44 -12.11
CA LEU A 65 -18.15 11.54 -10.99
C LEU A 65 -19.44 12.21 -11.45
N THR A 66 -20.56 11.61 -11.08
CA THR A 66 -21.89 12.14 -11.36
C THR A 66 -22.29 13.24 -10.37
N ALA A 67 -23.43 13.90 -10.62
CA ALA A 67 -23.96 14.88 -9.69
C ALA A 67 -24.17 14.34 -8.26
N ASP A 68 -24.42 13.04 -8.12
CA ASP A 68 -24.63 12.38 -6.82
C ASP A 68 -23.35 12.31 -5.98
N ASN A 69 -22.17 12.39 -6.63
CA ASN A 69 -20.86 12.35 -5.98
C ASN A 69 -20.07 13.68 -6.13
N ALA A 70 -20.74 14.75 -6.57
CA ALA A 70 -20.08 16.03 -6.82
C ALA A 70 -19.47 16.65 -5.54
N GLU A 71 -20.02 16.33 -4.38
CA GLU A 71 -19.50 16.79 -3.08
C GLU A 71 -18.07 16.34 -2.84
N LEU A 72 -17.67 15.17 -3.35
CA LEU A 72 -16.29 14.68 -3.26
C LEU A 72 -15.27 15.62 -3.93
N LEU A 73 -15.68 16.34 -4.97
CA LEU A 73 -14.81 17.30 -5.65
C LEU A 73 -14.56 18.59 -4.86
N ALA A 74 -15.26 18.80 -3.75
CA ALA A 74 -14.96 19.87 -2.81
C ALA A 74 -13.75 19.55 -1.90
N HIS A 75 -13.27 18.29 -1.90
CA HIS A 75 -12.19 17.83 -1.05
C HIS A 75 -10.84 17.84 -1.78
N PRO A 76 -9.87 18.70 -1.38
CA PRO A 76 -8.54 18.79 -1.98
C PRO A 76 -7.81 17.43 -2.07
N SER A 77 -7.95 16.57 -1.05
CA SER A 77 -7.34 15.25 -1.04
C SER A 77 -7.85 14.33 -2.16
N VAL A 78 -9.16 14.36 -2.43
CA VAL A 78 -9.80 13.60 -3.52
C VAL A 78 -9.37 14.12 -4.88
N VAL A 79 -9.37 15.45 -5.05
CA VAL A 79 -8.95 16.10 -6.31
C VAL A 79 -7.49 15.82 -6.60
N LEU A 80 -6.60 16.00 -5.63
CA LEU A 80 -5.16 15.77 -5.79
C LEU A 80 -4.85 14.32 -6.17
N LEU A 81 -5.40 13.34 -5.44
CA LEU A 81 -5.24 11.92 -5.76
C LEU A 81 -5.89 11.56 -7.09
N GLY A 82 -6.99 12.23 -7.43
CA GLY A 82 -7.66 12.12 -8.72
C GLY A 82 -6.79 12.50 -9.93
N HIS A 83 -5.79 13.34 -9.77
CA HIS A 83 -4.82 13.67 -10.81
C HIS A 83 -3.70 12.63 -10.96
N SER A 84 -3.63 11.65 -10.08
CA SER A 84 -2.58 10.62 -10.09
C SER A 84 -2.95 9.39 -10.92
N VAL A 85 -1.96 8.57 -11.26
CA VAL A 85 -2.15 7.28 -11.96
C VAL A 85 -3.02 6.29 -11.19
N LEU A 86 -3.26 6.51 -9.90
CA LEU A 86 -4.10 5.63 -9.07
C LEU A 86 -5.57 5.69 -9.51
N GLN A 87 -6.07 6.89 -9.84
CA GLN A 87 -7.47 7.14 -10.18
C GLN A 87 -7.68 7.58 -11.64
N ARG A 88 -6.81 7.17 -12.54
CA ARG A 88 -6.94 7.41 -13.98
C ARG A 88 -7.09 6.10 -14.74
N ASN A 89 -7.82 6.15 -15.84
CA ASN A 89 -7.97 5.05 -16.78
C ASN A 89 -7.26 5.37 -18.10
N ALA A 90 -7.09 4.35 -18.95
CA ALA A 90 -6.53 4.57 -20.28
C ALA A 90 -7.42 5.55 -21.09
N PRO A 91 -6.83 6.43 -21.95
CA PRO A 91 -5.41 6.48 -22.34
C PRO A 91 -4.51 7.23 -21.34
N ASP A 92 -5.05 8.12 -20.48
CA ASP A 92 -4.28 9.01 -19.61
C ASP A 92 -3.42 8.25 -18.60
N HIS A 93 -3.99 7.19 -17.98
CA HIS A 93 -3.22 6.30 -17.11
C HIS A 93 -1.96 5.79 -17.81
N SER A 94 -2.09 5.27 -19.04
CA SER A 94 -0.96 4.69 -19.77
C SER A 94 0.10 5.73 -20.12
N ARG A 95 -0.34 6.94 -20.47
CA ARG A 95 0.52 8.07 -20.80
C ARG A 95 1.38 8.47 -19.60
N VAL A 96 0.76 8.78 -18.47
CA VAL A 96 1.46 9.26 -17.27
C VAL A 96 2.26 8.12 -16.62
N ARG A 97 1.66 6.90 -16.53
CA ARG A 97 2.33 5.74 -15.96
C ARG A 97 3.66 5.43 -16.65
N SER A 98 3.74 5.58 -17.99
CA SER A 98 4.97 5.32 -18.74
C SER A 98 6.14 6.20 -18.30
N LEU A 99 5.86 7.42 -17.86
CA LEU A 99 6.86 8.38 -17.38
C LEU A 99 7.34 7.98 -15.97
N VAL A 100 6.38 7.75 -15.07
CA VAL A 100 6.67 7.44 -13.67
C VAL A 100 7.33 6.06 -13.51
N ALA A 101 6.90 5.05 -14.30
CA ALA A 101 7.45 3.69 -14.24
C ALA A 101 8.94 3.62 -14.57
N SER A 102 9.47 4.59 -15.31
CA SER A 102 10.90 4.65 -15.63
C SER A 102 11.79 4.73 -14.39
N ALA A 103 11.28 5.29 -13.28
CA ALA A 103 12.00 5.39 -12.02
C ALA A 103 12.05 4.05 -11.24
N PHE A 104 11.08 3.16 -11.49
CA PHE A 104 10.92 1.89 -10.77
C PHE A 104 11.38 0.68 -11.59
N ASN A 105 12.20 0.89 -12.63
CA ASN A 105 12.74 -0.26 -13.36
C ASN A 105 13.75 -1.05 -12.51
N ALA A 106 13.91 -2.34 -12.83
CA ALA A 106 14.73 -3.28 -12.06
C ALA A 106 16.17 -2.79 -11.83
N ARG A 107 16.77 -2.11 -12.80
CA ARG A 107 18.13 -1.57 -12.68
C ARG A 107 18.23 -0.45 -11.66
N ARG A 108 17.27 0.51 -11.68
CA ARG A 108 17.24 1.62 -10.72
C ARG A 108 16.93 1.12 -9.31
N VAL A 109 15.97 0.19 -9.16
CA VAL A 109 15.66 -0.42 -7.87
C VAL A 109 16.86 -1.18 -7.32
N ALA A 110 17.55 -1.99 -8.13
CA ALA A 110 18.76 -2.69 -7.70
C ALA A 110 19.88 -1.73 -7.26
N ALA A 111 20.00 -0.56 -7.91
CA ALA A 111 20.99 0.46 -7.54
C ALA A 111 20.72 1.12 -6.17
N LEU A 112 19.50 1.03 -5.64
CA LEU A 112 19.16 1.54 -4.29
C LEU A 112 19.63 0.60 -3.17
N ARG A 113 19.96 -0.67 -3.46
CA ARG A 113 20.37 -1.65 -2.45
C ARG A 113 21.42 -1.13 -1.45
N PRO A 114 22.55 -0.54 -1.86
CA PRO A 114 23.56 -0.06 -0.90
C PRO A 114 23.04 1.06 0.01
N ALA A 115 22.18 1.94 -0.51
CA ALA A 115 21.57 3.01 0.27
C ALA A 115 20.56 2.44 1.28
N ILE A 116 19.76 1.45 0.88
CA ILE A 116 18.82 0.75 1.77
C ILE A 116 19.59 0.04 2.88
N GLU A 117 20.64 -0.71 2.57
CA GLU A 117 21.49 -1.42 3.54
C GLU A 117 22.12 -0.44 4.55
N ALA A 118 22.64 0.69 4.09
CA ALA A 118 23.19 1.73 4.95
C ALA A 118 22.11 2.37 5.87
N THR A 119 20.93 2.64 5.33
CA THR A 119 19.79 3.17 6.10
C THR A 119 19.34 2.16 7.15
N VAL A 120 19.19 0.89 6.80
CA VAL A 120 18.84 -0.19 7.72
C VAL A 120 19.86 -0.27 8.86
N ALA A 121 21.17 -0.32 8.55
CA ALA A 121 22.22 -0.40 9.56
C ALA A 121 22.14 0.76 10.56
N ARG A 122 22.02 2.00 10.07
CA ARG A 122 21.90 3.18 10.91
C ARG A 122 20.64 3.17 11.79
N LEU A 123 19.49 2.78 11.22
CA LEU A 123 18.23 2.70 11.97
C LEU A 123 18.27 1.61 13.04
N LEU A 124 18.96 0.49 12.80
CA LEU A 124 19.17 -0.56 13.79
C LEU A 124 20.08 -0.09 14.94
N ASP A 125 21.12 0.70 14.66
CA ASP A 125 21.95 1.30 15.69
C ASP A 125 21.16 2.28 16.57
N GLU A 126 20.36 3.15 15.96
CA GLU A 126 19.45 4.06 16.68
C GLU A 126 18.39 3.29 17.50
N LEU A 127 17.87 2.18 16.98
CA LEU A 127 16.95 1.30 17.70
C LEU A 127 17.65 0.66 18.92
N ALA A 128 18.91 0.26 18.78
CA ALA A 128 19.73 -0.26 19.88
C ALA A 128 19.94 0.78 20.98
N ASP A 129 20.26 2.03 20.59
CA ASP A 129 20.46 3.13 21.53
C ASP A 129 19.18 3.48 22.30
N ARG A 130 18.04 3.55 21.60
CA ARG A 130 16.72 3.78 22.23
C ARG A 130 16.32 2.64 23.17
N GLY A 131 16.64 1.39 22.82
CA GLY A 131 16.38 0.19 23.63
C GLY A 131 17.44 -0.10 24.69
N ALA A 132 18.42 0.80 24.86
CA ALA A 132 19.47 0.65 25.86
C ALA A 132 18.87 0.52 27.27
N GLY A 133 19.46 -0.38 28.10
CA GLY A 133 18.88 -0.64 29.42
C GLY A 133 17.69 -1.62 29.42
N GLY A 134 17.20 -2.08 28.26
CA GLY A 134 16.03 -2.96 28.14
C GLY A 134 14.70 -2.20 28.15
N SER A 135 14.73 -0.89 27.91
CA SER A 135 13.52 -0.07 27.76
C SER A 135 12.76 -0.50 26.52
N PRO A 136 11.40 -0.60 26.58
CA PRO A 136 10.59 -0.81 25.41
C PRO A 136 10.76 0.33 24.40
N VAL A 137 10.84 -0.03 23.11
CA VAL A 137 10.89 0.94 22.02
C VAL A 137 9.76 0.60 21.05
N ASP A 138 9.10 1.62 20.52
CA ASP A 138 8.12 1.42 19.47
C ASP A 138 8.84 1.18 18.12
N PHE A 139 8.75 -0.05 17.63
CA PHE A 139 9.34 -0.46 16.36
C PHE A 139 8.77 0.33 15.16
N MET A 140 7.47 0.66 15.22
CA MET A 140 6.85 1.42 14.13
C MET A 140 7.49 2.80 14.01
N ASP A 141 7.65 3.51 15.13
CA ASP A 141 8.26 4.83 15.16
C ASP A 141 9.77 4.81 14.89
N ALA A 142 10.47 3.89 15.53
CA ALA A 142 11.93 3.88 15.49
C ALA A 142 12.50 3.34 14.17
N PHE A 143 11.77 2.45 13.48
CA PHE A 143 12.28 1.73 12.33
C PHE A 143 11.30 1.65 11.15
N ALA A 144 10.11 1.06 11.35
CA ALA A 144 9.23 0.65 10.24
C ALA A 144 8.72 1.83 9.40
N PHE A 145 8.44 2.99 10.00
CA PHE A 145 8.09 4.21 9.26
C PHE A 145 9.29 4.86 8.60
N ARG A 146 10.43 4.84 9.25
CA ARG A 146 11.59 5.63 8.82
C ARG A 146 12.26 5.06 7.59
N LEU A 147 12.40 3.73 7.54
CA LEU A 147 13.09 3.09 6.42
C LEU A 147 12.45 3.44 5.07
N PRO A 148 11.17 3.13 4.80
CA PRO A 148 10.59 3.40 3.49
C PRO A 148 10.41 4.90 3.19
N VAL A 149 10.21 5.75 4.21
CA VAL A 149 10.20 7.21 4.01
C VAL A 149 11.55 7.70 3.48
N GLU A 150 12.66 7.27 4.09
CA GLU A 150 13.98 7.69 3.66
C GLU A 150 14.31 7.19 2.25
N VAL A 151 13.90 5.95 1.93
CA VAL A 151 14.12 5.35 0.61
C VAL A 151 13.32 6.06 -0.49
N ILE A 152 12.02 6.31 -0.27
CA ILE A 152 11.20 7.00 -1.28
C ILE A 152 11.62 8.47 -1.45
N CYS A 153 11.97 9.15 -0.36
CA CYS A 153 12.49 10.51 -0.40
C CYS A 153 13.81 10.60 -1.16
N GLU A 154 14.70 9.61 -1.01
CA GLU A 154 15.94 9.53 -1.79
C GLU A 154 15.63 9.39 -3.29
N LEU A 155 14.70 8.50 -3.66
CA LEU A 155 14.29 8.31 -5.05
C LEU A 155 13.67 9.57 -5.66
N LEU A 156 12.85 10.29 -4.89
CA LEU A 156 12.21 11.54 -5.33
C LEU A 156 13.17 12.72 -5.37
N GLY A 157 14.26 12.70 -4.61
CA GLY A 157 15.17 13.82 -4.45
C GLY A 157 14.72 14.83 -3.36
N VAL A 158 13.94 14.37 -2.38
CA VAL A 158 13.52 15.18 -1.23
C VAL A 158 14.69 15.38 -0.27
N PRO A 159 15.00 16.62 0.13
CA PRO A 159 16.05 16.93 1.09
C PRO A 159 15.90 16.19 2.41
N ALA A 160 17.00 15.71 2.99
CA ALA A 160 16.98 14.96 4.24
C ALA A 160 16.35 15.74 5.41
N ALA A 161 16.55 17.06 5.43
CA ALA A 161 16.00 17.94 6.46
C ALA A 161 14.46 17.96 6.51
N ASP A 162 13.79 17.69 5.38
CA ASP A 162 12.33 17.79 5.26
C ASP A 162 11.61 16.46 5.53
N ARG A 163 12.33 15.33 5.48
CA ARG A 163 11.76 13.96 5.54
C ARG A 163 10.90 13.70 6.79
N HIS A 164 11.25 14.35 7.90
CA HIS A 164 10.52 14.19 9.17
C HIS A 164 9.07 14.73 9.14
N ARG A 165 8.75 15.64 8.20
CA ARG A 165 7.42 16.25 8.05
C ARG A 165 6.39 15.28 7.47
N PHE A 166 6.82 14.32 6.66
CA PHE A 166 5.91 13.54 5.83
C PHE A 166 5.17 12.43 6.56
N ARG A 167 5.65 11.98 7.72
CA ARG A 167 5.00 10.89 8.47
C ARG A 167 3.53 11.20 8.79
N GLY A 168 3.26 12.34 9.40
CA GLY A 168 1.91 12.78 9.74
C GLY A 168 1.06 13.04 8.50
N LEU A 169 1.57 13.88 7.60
CA LEU A 169 0.87 14.29 6.39
C LEU A 169 0.43 13.10 5.52
N ALA A 170 1.32 12.14 5.34
CA ALA A 170 0.95 10.99 4.53
C ALA A 170 0.00 10.03 5.23
N SER A 171 0.15 9.82 6.55
CA SER A 171 -0.84 9.08 7.33
C SER A 171 -2.23 9.71 7.20
N ASP A 172 -2.33 11.03 7.30
CA ASP A 172 -3.59 11.75 7.19
C ASP A 172 -4.14 11.68 5.76
N LEU A 173 -3.31 11.87 4.73
CA LEU A 173 -3.75 11.78 3.33
C LEU A 173 -4.29 10.38 2.99
N THR A 174 -3.78 9.30 3.59
CA THR A 174 -4.28 7.94 3.34
C THR A 174 -5.73 7.73 3.79
N ILE A 175 -6.33 8.63 4.58
CA ILE A 175 -7.76 8.61 4.89
C ILE A 175 -8.59 8.68 3.60
N ALA A 176 -8.14 9.46 2.63
CA ALA A 176 -8.82 9.58 1.34
C ALA A 176 -8.74 8.30 0.46
N LEU A 177 -7.98 7.28 0.88
CA LEU A 177 -7.93 5.96 0.24
C LEU A 177 -8.83 4.92 0.93
N GLU A 178 -9.43 5.28 2.07
CA GLU A 178 -10.35 4.41 2.81
C GLU A 178 -11.79 4.51 2.27
N LEU A 179 -12.65 3.57 2.64
CA LEU A 179 -14.09 3.67 2.43
C LEU A 179 -14.67 4.60 3.49
N VAL A 180 -14.79 5.89 3.15
CA VAL A 180 -15.26 6.94 4.05
C VAL A 180 -16.79 6.88 4.16
N GLN A 181 -17.33 6.95 5.35
CA GLN A 181 -18.79 6.98 5.59
C GLN A 181 -19.33 8.41 5.73
N ASP A 182 -18.51 9.30 6.29
CA ASP A 182 -18.80 10.71 6.47
C ASP A 182 -17.68 11.54 5.82
N LEU A 183 -18.04 12.45 4.93
CA LEU A 183 -17.06 13.32 4.26
C LEU A 183 -16.28 14.20 5.24
N GLY A 184 -16.82 14.47 6.43
CA GLY A 184 -16.10 15.16 7.51
C GLY A 184 -14.83 14.43 7.96
N GLU A 185 -14.74 13.11 7.75
CA GLU A 185 -13.53 12.33 8.01
C GLU A 185 -12.35 12.75 7.10
N LEU A 186 -12.61 13.39 5.95
CA LEU A 186 -11.58 13.85 5.02
C LEU A 186 -10.84 15.12 5.45
N ALA A 187 -11.30 15.82 6.48
CA ALA A 187 -10.72 17.11 6.87
C ALA A 187 -9.21 17.06 7.12
N ALA A 188 -8.71 16.01 7.77
CA ALA A 188 -7.26 15.84 7.99
C ALA A 188 -6.53 15.50 6.67
N ALA A 189 -7.15 14.70 5.80
CA ALA A 189 -6.59 14.37 4.50
C ALA A 189 -6.53 15.60 3.59
N ASP A 190 -7.52 16.48 3.65
CA ASP A 190 -7.57 17.72 2.85
C ASP A 190 -6.46 18.67 3.26
N ALA A 191 -6.26 18.89 4.57
CA ALA A 191 -5.17 19.71 5.07
C ALA A 191 -3.79 19.14 4.68
N ALA A 192 -3.63 17.82 4.77
CA ALA A 192 -2.41 17.14 4.36
C ALA A 192 -2.17 17.23 2.85
N ALA A 193 -3.23 17.15 2.04
CA ALA A 193 -3.14 17.30 0.58
C ALA A 193 -2.63 18.68 0.18
N GLU A 194 -3.21 19.75 0.78
CA GLU A 194 -2.79 21.13 0.51
C GLU A 194 -1.32 21.37 0.89
N GLU A 195 -0.87 20.86 2.04
CA GLU A 195 0.52 21.02 2.47
C GLU A 195 1.49 20.25 1.57
N LEU A 196 1.16 19.01 1.21
CA LEU A 196 2.00 18.19 0.32
C LEU A 196 2.05 18.75 -1.10
N GLU A 197 0.93 19.23 -1.63
CA GLU A 197 0.87 19.87 -2.95
C GLU A 197 1.74 21.13 -2.99
N SER A 198 1.60 22.00 -1.98
CA SER A 198 2.42 23.21 -1.85
C SER A 198 3.91 22.87 -1.78
N TYR A 199 4.29 21.90 -0.96
CA TYR A 199 5.68 21.44 -0.83
C TYR A 199 6.25 20.97 -2.17
N PHE A 200 5.52 20.10 -2.87
CA PHE A 200 6.01 19.59 -4.15
C PHE A 200 6.00 20.65 -5.25
N ALA A 201 5.08 21.61 -5.23
CA ALA A 201 5.10 22.75 -6.15
C ALA A 201 6.38 23.59 -5.97
N GLU A 202 6.77 23.86 -4.73
CA GLU A 202 8.03 24.56 -4.41
C GLU A 202 9.25 23.75 -4.84
N LEU A 203 9.28 22.46 -4.55
CA LEU A 203 10.38 21.57 -4.95
C LEU A 203 10.52 21.49 -6.49
N VAL A 204 9.42 21.37 -7.21
CA VAL A 204 9.39 21.38 -8.68
C VAL A 204 9.97 22.69 -9.22
N ALA A 205 9.57 23.84 -8.68
CA ALA A 205 10.10 25.14 -9.08
C ALA A 205 11.62 25.25 -8.82
N GLU A 206 12.08 24.73 -7.68
CA GLU A 206 13.50 24.68 -7.35
C GLU A 206 14.27 23.79 -8.35
N ARG A 207 13.75 22.60 -8.68
CA ARG A 207 14.39 21.66 -9.60
C ARG A 207 14.39 22.13 -11.05
N LEU A 208 13.40 22.91 -11.47
CA LEU A 208 13.43 23.58 -12.78
C LEU A 208 14.54 24.63 -12.85
N ALA A 209 14.76 25.39 -11.78
CA ALA A 209 15.82 26.39 -11.71
C ALA A 209 17.21 25.77 -11.54
N ARG A 210 17.31 24.67 -10.79
CA ARG A 210 18.57 23.98 -10.45
C ARG A 210 18.36 22.47 -10.50
N PRO A 211 18.40 21.86 -11.68
CA PRO A 211 18.20 20.43 -11.86
C PRO A 211 19.24 19.60 -11.13
N THR A 212 18.77 18.48 -10.53
CA THR A 212 19.60 17.42 -9.95
C THR A 212 19.32 16.10 -10.69
N GLY A 213 19.95 15.01 -10.31
CA GLY A 213 19.74 13.70 -10.96
C GLY A 213 18.54 12.91 -10.40
N ASP A 214 17.59 13.58 -9.75
CA ASP A 214 16.44 12.97 -9.10
C ASP A 214 15.19 12.88 -10.00
N LEU A 215 14.18 12.13 -9.53
CA LEU A 215 12.94 11.92 -10.27
C LEU A 215 12.12 13.21 -10.41
N VAL A 216 12.11 14.08 -9.40
CA VAL A 216 11.39 15.36 -9.48
C VAL A 216 11.96 16.22 -10.60
N SER A 217 13.29 16.31 -10.74
CA SER A 217 13.96 17.05 -11.84
C SER A 217 13.58 16.49 -13.20
N ASP A 218 13.59 15.16 -13.35
CA ASP A 218 13.26 14.51 -14.64
C ASP A 218 11.81 14.77 -15.03
N LEU A 219 10.85 14.59 -14.12
CA LEU A 219 9.42 14.80 -14.38
C LEU A 219 9.06 16.28 -14.55
N ALA A 220 9.65 17.17 -13.75
CA ALA A 220 9.45 18.62 -13.86
C ALA A 220 9.88 19.15 -15.23
N ARG A 221 11.04 18.70 -15.75
CA ARG A 221 11.50 19.05 -17.09
C ARG A 221 10.54 18.53 -18.17
N ILE A 222 10.06 17.28 -18.06
CA ILE A 222 9.10 16.73 -19.02
C ILE A 222 7.81 17.55 -19.02
N ALA A 223 7.29 17.93 -17.85
CA ALA A 223 6.09 18.73 -17.75
C ALA A 223 6.26 20.14 -18.34
N ALA A 224 7.43 20.76 -18.16
CA ALA A 224 7.72 22.07 -18.73
C ALA A 224 7.89 22.03 -20.26
N ASP A 225 8.57 21.00 -20.78
CA ASP A 225 8.89 20.88 -22.21
C ASP A 225 7.73 20.30 -23.04
N SER A 226 6.86 19.51 -22.40
CA SER A 226 5.80 18.73 -23.07
C SER A 226 4.59 18.56 -22.16
N PRO A 227 3.78 19.61 -21.90
CA PRO A 227 2.65 19.56 -20.99
C PRO A 227 1.52 18.61 -21.46
N ASP A 228 1.51 18.21 -22.71
CA ASP A 228 0.65 17.17 -23.27
C ASP A 228 1.01 15.76 -22.77
N ARG A 229 2.26 15.56 -22.35
CA ARG A 229 2.72 14.28 -21.79
C ARG A 229 2.41 14.13 -20.30
N ILE A 230 2.43 15.21 -19.54
CA ILE A 230 2.03 15.28 -18.14
C ILE A 230 1.73 16.75 -17.79
N SER A 231 0.53 17.03 -17.28
CA SER A 231 0.18 18.37 -16.81
C SER A 231 0.84 18.70 -15.47
N GLY A 232 0.81 19.97 -15.05
CA GLY A 232 1.29 20.38 -13.73
C GLY A 232 0.52 19.71 -12.58
N GLU A 233 -0.80 19.59 -12.70
CA GLU A 233 -1.66 18.93 -11.73
C GLU A 233 -1.37 17.41 -11.66
N GLU A 234 -1.22 16.75 -12.81
CA GLU A 234 -0.83 15.35 -12.89
C GLU A 234 0.58 15.13 -12.28
N LEU A 235 1.52 16.04 -12.51
CA LEU A 235 2.85 15.97 -11.91
C LEU A 235 2.75 16.01 -10.39
N LEU A 236 2.07 16.99 -9.80
CA LEU A 236 1.94 17.13 -8.35
C LEU A 236 1.19 15.95 -7.74
N GLY A 237 0.04 15.55 -8.31
CA GLY A 237 -0.72 14.40 -7.86
C GLY A 237 0.10 13.09 -7.86
N ASN A 238 0.96 12.89 -8.86
CA ASN A 238 1.82 11.70 -8.91
C ASN A 238 3.00 11.78 -7.95
N LEU A 239 3.62 12.95 -7.73
CA LEU A 239 4.68 13.10 -6.74
C LEU A 239 4.17 12.82 -5.33
N VAL A 240 3.00 13.37 -4.99
CA VAL A 240 2.34 13.09 -3.70
C VAL A 240 1.95 11.62 -3.58
N LEU A 241 1.34 11.03 -4.61
CA LEU A 241 1.01 9.61 -4.61
C LEU A 241 2.26 8.74 -4.39
N LEU A 242 3.35 8.99 -5.10
CA LEU A 242 4.59 8.22 -4.97
C LEU A 242 5.18 8.29 -3.57
N LEU A 243 5.15 9.47 -2.95
CA LEU A 243 5.57 9.62 -1.56
C LEU A 243 4.71 8.75 -0.65
N VAL A 244 3.39 8.97 -0.65
CA VAL A 244 2.46 8.35 0.30
C VAL A 244 2.34 6.84 0.10
N ALA A 245 2.14 6.38 -1.14
CA ALA A 245 2.03 4.97 -1.45
C ALA A 245 3.36 4.22 -1.27
N GLY A 246 4.49 4.93 -1.42
CA GLY A 246 5.83 4.33 -1.35
C GLY A 246 6.23 3.91 0.05
N PHE A 247 5.79 4.62 1.09
CA PHE A 247 6.21 4.25 2.44
C PHE A 247 5.12 3.61 3.29
N GLU A 248 3.86 4.05 3.21
CA GLU A 248 2.80 3.60 4.10
C GLU A 248 2.57 2.08 4.02
N THR A 249 2.55 1.55 2.80
CA THR A 249 2.34 0.11 2.58
C THR A 249 3.52 -0.74 3.02
N THR A 250 4.76 -0.27 2.81
CA THR A 250 5.97 -0.96 3.23
C THR A 250 6.14 -0.90 4.75
N THR A 251 5.78 0.20 5.39
CA THR A 251 5.67 0.32 6.85
C THR A 251 4.77 -0.78 7.42
N ASN A 252 3.58 -0.94 6.82
CA ASN A 252 2.62 -1.97 7.24
C ASN A 252 3.18 -3.39 7.00
N LEU A 253 3.88 -3.61 5.89
CA LEU A 253 4.55 -4.89 5.59
C LEU A 253 5.57 -5.27 6.67
N LEU A 254 6.42 -4.33 7.09
CA LEU A 254 7.43 -4.54 8.12
C LEU A 254 6.80 -4.83 9.49
N GLY A 255 5.77 -4.06 9.88
CA GLY A 255 5.06 -4.28 11.14
C GLY A 255 4.30 -5.61 11.19
N ASN A 256 3.58 -5.96 10.12
CA ASN A 256 2.87 -7.22 9.98
C ASN A 256 3.87 -8.40 9.98
N GLY A 257 4.99 -8.26 9.24
CA GLY A 257 6.06 -9.26 9.20
C GLY A 257 6.67 -9.52 10.58
N LEU A 258 7.01 -8.47 11.33
CA LEU A 258 7.58 -8.62 12.68
C LEU A 258 6.60 -9.31 13.63
N THR A 259 5.31 -8.95 13.58
CA THR A 259 4.29 -9.60 14.42
C THR A 259 4.15 -11.09 14.08
N LEU A 260 4.24 -11.45 12.80
CA LEU A 260 4.23 -12.85 12.38
C LEU A 260 5.47 -13.61 12.85
N LEU A 261 6.65 -12.99 12.86
CA LEU A 261 7.86 -13.59 13.41
C LEU A 261 7.74 -13.90 14.90
N PHE A 262 7.11 -13.00 15.68
CA PHE A 262 6.85 -13.27 17.11
C PHE A 262 5.89 -14.45 17.33
N ARG A 263 4.92 -14.63 16.43
CA ARG A 263 3.95 -15.74 16.50
C ARG A 263 4.51 -17.06 15.95
N HIS A 264 5.55 -16.97 15.12
CA HIS A 264 6.16 -18.11 14.42
C HIS A 264 7.68 -18.14 14.60
N PRO A 265 8.18 -18.47 15.82
CA PRO A 265 9.62 -18.40 16.14
C PRO A 265 10.49 -19.29 15.25
N GLY A 266 9.93 -20.38 14.68
CA GLY A 266 10.63 -21.20 13.70
C GLY A 266 10.98 -20.48 12.40
N ALA A 267 10.13 -19.51 11.96
CA ALA A 267 10.42 -18.67 10.81
C ALA A 267 11.57 -17.69 11.12
N ALA A 268 11.57 -17.09 12.31
CA ALA A 268 12.65 -16.21 12.76
C ALA A 268 13.99 -16.94 12.82
N GLU A 269 14.00 -18.17 13.34
CA GLU A 269 15.21 -19.00 13.38
C GLU A 269 15.65 -19.42 11.97
N GLY A 270 14.71 -19.79 11.10
CA GLY A 270 15.01 -20.12 9.71
C GLY A 270 15.68 -18.96 8.97
N LEU A 271 15.22 -17.71 9.17
CA LEU A 271 15.84 -16.52 8.59
C LEU A 271 17.25 -16.27 9.14
N ARG A 272 17.46 -16.41 10.48
CA ARG A 272 18.77 -16.21 11.11
C ARG A 272 19.81 -17.22 10.64
N THR A 273 19.41 -18.47 10.46
CA THR A 273 20.31 -19.54 10.06
C THR A 273 20.52 -19.67 8.55
N GLY A 274 19.82 -18.84 7.75
CA GLY A 274 19.82 -18.94 6.29
C GLY A 274 19.06 -20.17 5.76
N GLY A 275 18.30 -20.85 6.59
CA GLY A 275 17.44 -21.98 6.20
C GLY A 275 16.10 -21.57 5.58
N LEU A 276 15.75 -20.28 5.65
CA LEU A 276 14.58 -19.69 5.03
C LEU A 276 14.99 -18.50 4.17
N ASP A 277 14.54 -18.50 2.91
CA ASP A 277 14.76 -17.39 1.98
C ASP A 277 13.91 -16.17 2.42
N PRO A 278 14.51 -14.97 2.63
CA PRO A 278 13.80 -13.77 2.98
C PRO A 278 12.66 -13.41 1.98
N SER A 279 12.87 -13.68 0.70
CA SER A 279 11.85 -13.38 -0.32
C SER A 279 10.59 -14.25 -0.18
N LEU A 280 10.75 -15.52 0.18
CA LEU A 280 9.61 -16.40 0.47
C LEU A 280 8.87 -15.96 1.73
N PHE A 281 9.61 -15.53 2.76
CA PHE A 281 9.01 -14.96 3.96
C PHE A 281 8.19 -13.70 3.62
N THR A 282 8.77 -12.76 2.87
CA THR A 282 8.11 -11.53 2.44
C THR A 282 6.85 -11.82 1.63
N ASP A 283 6.90 -12.73 0.67
CA ASP A 283 5.73 -13.11 -0.13
C ASP A 283 4.64 -13.79 0.71
N GLU A 284 5.00 -14.56 1.72
CA GLU A 284 4.01 -15.16 2.62
C GLU A 284 3.42 -14.13 3.59
N VAL A 285 4.17 -13.14 4.06
CA VAL A 285 3.60 -11.99 4.81
C VAL A 285 2.59 -11.25 3.95
N LEU A 286 2.95 -10.93 2.71
CA LEU A 286 2.07 -10.27 1.74
C LEU A 286 0.79 -11.07 1.50
N ARG A 287 0.88 -12.40 1.42
CA ARG A 287 -0.28 -13.26 1.27
C ARG A 287 -1.12 -13.32 2.54
N TYR A 288 -0.49 -13.57 3.68
CA TYR A 288 -1.19 -13.91 4.92
C TYR A 288 -1.77 -12.72 5.67
N ASP A 289 -1.04 -11.60 5.76
CA ASP A 289 -1.48 -10.35 6.40
C ASP A 289 -1.16 -9.14 5.50
N SER A 290 -1.86 -9.09 4.36
CA SER A 290 -1.65 -8.10 3.30
C SER A 290 -1.74 -6.67 3.82
N PRO A 291 -0.77 -5.79 3.50
CA PRO A 291 -0.86 -4.36 3.83
C PRO A 291 -2.05 -3.65 3.18
N VAL A 292 -2.43 -4.06 1.97
CA VAL A 292 -3.62 -3.57 1.28
C VAL A 292 -4.66 -4.68 1.26
N GLN A 293 -5.82 -4.42 1.86
CA GLN A 293 -6.87 -5.41 2.08
C GLN A 293 -7.95 -5.38 1.01
N LEU A 294 -8.20 -4.22 0.42
CA LEU A 294 -9.33 -3.96 -0.45
C LEU A 294 -8.93 -3.02 -1.58
N THR A 295 -9.54 -3.17 -2.74
CA THR A 295 -9.58 -2.19 -3.82
C THR A 295 -10.93 -2.26 -4.53
N SER A 296 -11.29 -1.23 -5.27
CA SER A 296 -12.55 -1.17 -6.01
C SER A 296 -12.32 -1.05 -7.51
N ARG A 297 -13.32 -1.45 -8.28
CA ARG A 297 -13.45 -1.19 -9.71
C ARG A 297 -14.91 -0.89 -10.02
N ILE A 298 -15.13 -0.25 -11.16
CA ILE A 298 -16.46 -0.03 -11.73
C ILE A 298 -16.52 -0.74 -13.06
N SER A 299 -17.54 -1.55 -13.27
CA SER A 299 -17.78 -2.16 -14.59
C SER A 299 -18.22 -1.11 -15.59
N THR A 300 -17.68 -1.16 -16.82
CA THR A 300 -17.92 -0.12 -17.85
C THR A 300 -18.74 -0.62 -19.03
N ALA A 301 -19.06 -1.92 -19.09
CA ALA A 301 -19.81 -2.51 -20.20
C ALA A 301 -21.04 -3.31 -19.68
N PRO A 302 -22.14 -3.37 -20.47
CA PRO A 302 -23.40 -3.96 -20.01
C PRO A 302 -23.35 -5.48 -19.79
N ASP A 303 -22.52 -6.19 -20.54
CA ASP A 303 -22.49 -7.66 -20.57
C ASP A 303 -21.32 -8.27 -19.79
N LEU A 304 -20.77 -7.52 -18.83
CA LEU A 304 -19.68 -8.04 -18.01
C LEU A 304 -20.18 -9.03 -16.97
N THR A 305 -19.34 -10.01 -16.70
CA THR A 305 -19.52 -10.98 -15.60
C THR A 305 -18.23 -11.15 -14.81
N VAL A 306 -18.38 -11.44 -13.53
CA VAL A 306 -17.27 -11.90 -12.68
C VAL A 306 -17.64 -13.27 -12.13
N ALA A 307 -16.89 -14.32 -12.47
CA ALA A 307 -17.19 -15.70 -12.12
C ALA A 307 -18.68 -16.06 -12.35
N ASP A 308 -19.19 -15.74 -13.54
CA ASP A 308 -20.56 -15.96 -14.00
C ASP A 308 -21.64 -15.07 -13.35
N LEU A 309 -21.31 -14.25 -12.35
CA LEU A 309 -22.24 -13.27 -11.81
C LEU A 309 -22.30 -12.03 -12.71
N PRO A 310 -23.48 -11.63 -13.24
CA PRO A 310 -23.62 -10.43 -14.04
C PRO A 310 -23.19 -9.17 -13.27
N THR A 311 -22.35 -8.36 -13.91
CA THR A 311 -21.86 -7.08 -13.39
C THR A 311 -22.04 -5.99 -14.45
N PRO A 312 -23.29 -5.57 -14.72
CA PRO A 312 -23.59 -4.59 -15.77
C PRO A 312 -22.87 -3.25 -15.49
N ALA A 313 -22.79 -2.39 -16.52
CA ALA A 313 -22.15 -1.08 -16.41
C ALA A 313 -22.64 -0.29 -15.17
N GLY A 314 -21.71 0.33 -14.45
CA GLY A 314 -21.98 1.07 -13.21
C GLY A 314 -21.95 0.19 -11.94
N THR A 315 -21.76 -1.14 -12.06
CA THR A 315 -21.62 -2.00 -10.87
C THR A 315 -20.27 -1.72 -10.18
N VAL A 316 -20.32 -1.42 -8.89
CA VAL A 316 -19.13 -1.33 -8.04
C VAL A 316 -18.65 -2.74 -7.69
N VAL A 317 -17.42 -3.04 -8.01
CA VAL A 317 -16.78 -4.34 -7.75
C VAL A 317 -15.74 -4.16 -6.65
N LEU A 318 -16.09 -4.59 -5.44
CA LEU A 318 -15.18 -4.56 -4.28
C LEU A 318 -14.31 -5.81 -4.29
N VAL A 319 -13.03 -5.64 -4.59
CA VAL A 319 -12.06 -6.73 -4.65
C VAL A 319 -11.35 -6.87 -3.32
N MET A 320 -11.68 -7.90 -2.56
CA MET A 320 -11.10 -8.20 -1.25
C MET A 320 -9.76 -8.90 -1.41
N LEU A 321 -8.67 -8.13 -1.54
CA LEU A 321 -7.31 -8.66 -1.76
C LEU A 321 -6.88 -9.57 -0.60
N GLY A 322 -7.17 -9.17 0.65
CA GLY A 322 -6.87 -9.97 1.83
C GLY A 322 -7.61 -11.30 1.86
N ALA A 323 -8.87 -11.34 1.41
CA ALA A 323 -9.64 -12.57 1.25
C ALA A 323 -9.09 -13.42 0.09
N ALA A 324 -8.89 -12.83 -1.08
CA ALA A 324 -8.36 -13.52 -2.26
C ALA A 324 -7.01 -14.19 -1.99
N ASN A 325 -6.16 -13.57 -1.18
CA ASN A 325 -4.89 -14.12 -0.74
C ASN A 325 -5.04 -15.30 0.25
N ARG A 326 -6.23 -15.54 0.76
CA ARG A 326 -6.58 -16.69 1.61
C ARG A 326 -7.68 -17.58 0.99
N ASP A 327 -7.84 -17.50 -0.33
CA ASP A 327 -8.81 -18.34 -1.04
C ASP A 327 -8.46 -19.84 -0.91
N PRO A 328 -9.35 -20.67 -0.32
CA PRO A 328 -9.15 -22.10 -0.18
C PRO A 328 -9.15 -22.85 -1.52
N ALA A 329 -9.71 -22.27 -2.59
CA ALA A 329 -9.63 -22.84 -3.93
C ALA A 329 -8.24 -22.64 -4.57
N ARG A 330 -7.46 -21.66 -4.11
CA ARG A 330 -6.11 -21.35 -4.61
C ARG A 330 -5.00 -21.91 -3.72
N TYR A 331 -5.18 -21.84 -2.40
CA TYR A 331 -4.13 -22.16 -1.43
C TYR A 331 -4.52 -23.31 -0.51
N THR A 332 -3.69 -24.32 -0.40
CA THR A 332 -3.87 -25.39 0.60
C THR A 332 -3.63 -24.81 2.00
N ARG A 333 -4.57 -25.02 2.92
CA ARG A 333 -4.51 -24.47 4.29
C ARG A 333 -4.23 -22.96 4.29
N PRO A 334 -5.13 -22.15 3.68
CA PRO A 334 -4.91 -20.72 3.44
C PRO A 334 -4.69 -19.92 4.74
N ASP A 335 -5.30 -20.36 5.84
CA ASP A 335 -5.23 -19.71 7.16
C ASP A 335 -4.00 -20.14 7.97
N ARG A 336 -3.10 -20.93 7.39
CA ARG A 336 -1.80 -21.23 7.97
C ARG A 336 -0.74 -20.33 7.37
N PHE A 337 -0.01 -19.62 8.22
CA PHE A 337 1.22 -18.95 7.84
C PHE A 337 2.31 -20.01 7.57
N ASP A 338 2.84 -20.02 6.37
CA ASP A 338 3.84 -21.01 5.93
C ASP A 338 4.84 -20.35 4.97
N PRO A 339 5.92 -19.75 5.50
CA PRO A 339 6.89 -19.01 4.70
C PRO A 339 7.77 -19.92 3.81
N THR A 340 7.51 -21.24 3.81
CA THR A 340 8.18 -22.18 2.90
C THR A 340 7.37 -22.42 1.61
N ARG A 341 6.23 -21.74 1.43
CA ARG A 341 5.44 -21.84 0.20
C ARG A 341 6.24 -21.36 -1.00
N THR A 342 6.22 -22.15 -2.06
CA THR A 342 6.85 -21.81 -3.35
C THR A 342 5.83 -21.42 -4.42
N ASP A 343 4.53 -21.55 -4.12
CA ASP A 343 3.41 -21.24 -5.00
C ASP A 343 2.68 -19.95 -4.62
N SER A 344 3.26 -19.15 -3.71
CA SER A 344 2.70 -17.89 -3.26
C SER A 344 2.73 -16.85 -4.39
N GLN A 345 1.55 -16.40 -4.80
CA GLN A 345 1.37 -15.32 -5.77
C GLN A 345 0.30 -14.36 -5.25
N PRO A 346 0.64 -13.59 -4.20
CA PRO A 346 -0.34 -12.72 -3.56
C PRO A 346 -0.79 -11.59 -4.48
N LEU A 347 -2.07 -11.24 -4.40
CA LEU A 347 -2.65 -10.09 -5.09
C LEU A 347 -2.44 -8.77 -4.33
N SER A 348 -1.60 -8.75 -3.31
CA SER A 348 -1.31 -7.57 -2.46
C SER A 348 -0.74 -6.38 -3.24
N PHE A 349 -0.14 -6.63 -4.39
CA PHE A 349 0.31 -5.60 -5.34
C PHE A 349 -0.68 -5.35 -6.48
N GLY A 350 -1.91 -5.87 -6.37
CA GLY A 350 -2.91 -5.75 -7.42
C GLY A 350 -2.59 -6.57 -8.66
N GLY A 351 -3.09 -6.11 -9.81
CA GLY A 351 -2.92 -6.78 -11.11
C GLY A 351 -3.21 -5.85 -12.29
N GLY A 352 -2.85 -6.30 -13.51
CA GLY A 352 -3.16 -5.59 -14.74
C GLY A 352 -2.48 -4.23 -14.86
N ALA A 353 -3.19 -3.26 -15.45
CA ALA A 353 -2.66 -1.93 -15.73
C ALA A 353 -2.22 -1.20 -14.44
N HIS A 354 -2.91 -1.42 -13.32
CA HIS A 354 -2.63 -0.82 -12.01
C HIS A 354 -1.75 -1.69 -11.11
N PHE A 355 -1.03 -2.68 -11.64
CA PHE A 355 -0.06 -3.43 -10.83
C PHE A 355 0.95 -2.49 -10.19
N CYS A 356 1.25 -2.68 -8.90
CA CYS A 356 2.08 -1.79 -8.10
C CYS A 356 3.44 -1.50 -8.74
N LEU A 357 3.77 -0.22 -8.96
CA LEU A 357 5.06 0.22 -9.49
C LEU A 357 6.22 -0.10 -8.54
N GLY A 358 5.99 0.09 -7.24
CA GLY A 358 6.98 -0.09 -6.18
C GLY A 358 7.15 -1.53 -5.70
N SER A 359 6.49 -2.53 -6.33
CA SER A 359 6.47 -3.91 -5.82
C SER A 359 7.86 -4.52 -5.62
N GLN A 360 8.81 -4.23 -6.51
CA GLN A 360 10.20 -4.69 -6.38
C GLN A 360 10.95 -3.96 -5.27
N LEU A 361 10.69 -2.66 -5.10
CA LEU A 361 11.31 -1.86 -4.05
C LEU A 361 10.83 -2.30 -2.66
N ALA A 362 9.53 -2.46 -2.46
CA ALA A 362 8.96 -2.90 -1.20
C ALA A 362 9.49 -4.29 -0.77
N ARG A 363 9.63 -5.23 -1.73
CA ARG A 363 10.27 -6.53 -1.46
C ARG A 363 11.74 -6.35 -1.08
N LEU A 364 12.48 -5.57 -1.83
CA LEU A 364 13.90 -5.33 -1.56
C LEU A 364 14.14 -4.75 -0.17
N GLU A 365 13.32 -3.80 0.26
CA GLU A 365 13.39 -3.22 1.60
C GLU A 365 13.11 -4.27 2.68
N ALA A 366 12.05 -5.07 2.55
CA ALA A 366 11.70 -6.10 3.52
C ALA A 366 12.78 -7.23 3.56
N ASP A 367 13.26 -7.67 2.39
CA ASP A 367 14.26 -8.73 2.25
C ASP A 367 15.63 -8.34 2.85
N ILE A 368 15.93 -7.04 2.92
CA ILE A 368 17.13 -6.52 3.59
C ILE A 368 16.86 -6.29 5.08
N ALA A 369 15.75 -5.62 5.39
CA ALA A 369 15.47 -5.14 6.74
C ALA A 369 15.21 -6.27 7.75
N VAL A 370 14.42 -7.28 7.35
CA VAL A 370 13.99 -8.34 8.27
C VAL A 370 15.15 -9.23 8.75
N PRO A 371 16.01 -9.78 7.87
CA PRO A 371 17.18 -10.52 8.34
C PRO A 371 18.13 -9.66 9.18
N ALA A 372 18.43 -8.42 8.74
CA ALA A 372 19.32 -7.53 9.46
C ALA A 372 18.81 -7.22 10.88
N LEU A 373 17.49 -7.02 11.05
CA LEU A 373 16.85 -6.82 12.35
C LEU A 373 17.05 -8.04 13.26
N LEU A 374 16.83 -9.25 12.73
CA LEU A 374 16.97 -10.49 13.49
C LEU A 374 18.42 -10.79 13.87
N ASP A 375 19.36 -10.49 13.00
CA ASP A 375 20.80 -10.66 13.25
C ASP A 375 21.28 -9.68 14.32
N ARG A 376 20.83 -8.41 14.22
CA ARG A 376 21.21 -7.35 15.18
C ARG A 376 20.62 -7.58 16.56
N PHE A 377 19.40 -8.15 16.66
CA PHE A 377 18.67 -8.37 17.90
C PHE A 377 18.22 -9.83 18.05
N PRO A 378 19.13 -10.76 18.41
CA PRO A 378 18.79 -12.19 18.54
C PRO A 378 17.71 -12.49 19.59
N ARG A 379 17.49 -11.58 20.55
CA ARG A 379 16.49 -11.69 21.61
C ARG A 379 15.35 -10.69 21.47
N LEU A 380 15.14 -10.15 20.27
CA LEU A 380 14.02 -9.26 19.99
C LEU A 380 12.70 -9.90 20.42
N ALA A 381 11.91 -9.20 21.22
CA ALA A 381 10.65 -9.72 21.77
C ALA A 381 9.59 -8.61 21.91
N PRO A 382 8.30 -8.98 21.91
CA PRO A 382 7.21 -8.03 22.23
C PRO A 382 7.39 -7.46 23.65
N ALA A 383 7.13 -6.16 23.81
CA ALA A 383 7.28 -5.46 25.08
C ALA A 383 6.01 -4.72 25.54
N GLY A 384 4.87 -5.01 24.92
CA GLY A 384 3.59 -4.39 25.23
C GLY A 384 2.49 -4.88 24.31
N ILE A 385 1.32 -4.22 24.40
CA ILE A 385 0.18 -4.51 23.55
C ILE A 385 0.35 -3.72 22.25
N PRO A 386 0.42 -4.38 21.08
CA PRO A 386 0.46 -3.67 19.80
C PRO A 386 -0.88 -2.98 19.54
N VAL A 387 -0.82 -1.77 18.99
CA VAL A 387 -2.00 -1.00 18.58
C VAL A 387 -2.13 -1.09 17.07
N ARG A 388 -3.24 -1.67 16.58
CA ARG A 388 -3.55 -1.66 15.15
C ARG A 388 -4.16 -0.34 14.75
N ARG A 389 -3.90 0.07 13.50
CA ARG A 389 -4.60 1.18 12.88
C ARG A 389 -6.06 0.81 12.63
N ASP A 390 -6.95 1.74 12.91
CA ASP A 390 -8.38 1.59 12.62
C ASP A 390 -8.67 1.97 11.16
N ARG A 391 -8.17 1.13 10.24
CA ARG A 391 -8.28 1.27 8.79
C ARG A 391 -8.76 -0.03 8.16
N LEU A 392 -9.59 0.07 7.12
CA LEU A 392 -10.09 -1.08 6.39
C LEU A 392 -9.19 -1.43 5.19
N VAL A 393 -8.83 -0.42 4.39
CA VAL A 393 -8.05 -0.61 3.16
C VAL A 393 -6.58 -0.84 3.49
N LEU A 394 -5.99 -0.02 4.38
CA LEU A 394 -4.57 -0.09 4.75
C LEU A 394 -4.38 -0.72 6.13
N ARG A 395 -3.98 -1.99 6.15
CA ARG A 395 -3.84 -2.79 7.35
C ARG A 395 -2.41 -2.83 7.89
N GLY A 396 -2.23 -2.34 9.11
CA GLY A 396 -0.94 -2.32 9.79
C GLY A 396 -1.05 -1.95 11.27
N TYR A 397 0.05 -1.51 11.84
CA TYR A 397 0.14 -1.10 13.23
C TYR A 397 0.43 0.39 13.35
N GLU A 398 -0.23 1.03 14.31
CA GLU A 398 0.11 2.37 14.79
C GLU A 398 1.33 2.31 15.71
N SER A 399 1.34 1.32 16.61
CA SER A 399 2.41 1.11 17.57
C SER A 399 2.69 -0.37 17.77
N LEU A 400 3.97 -0.73 17.86
CA LEU A 400 4.44 -2.10 18.08
C LEU A 400 5.63 -2.06 19.07
N PRO A 401 5.37 -2.05 20.39
CA PRO A 401 6.42 -2.00 21.40
C PRO A 401 7.25 -3.29 21.42
N VAL A 402 8.58 -3.15 21.40
CA VAL A 402 9.55 -4.26 21.43
C VAL A 402 10.66 -4.01 22.42
N THR A 403 11.32 -5.09 22.89
CA THR A 403 12.62 -5.03 23.54
C THR A 403 13.68 -5.60 22.61
N THR A 404 14.86 -5.00 22.61
CA THR A 404 16.00 -5.35 21.75
C THR A 404 17.01 -6.28 22.43
N ARG A 405 16.70 -6.77 23.65
CA ARG A 405 17.62 -7.56 24.50
C ARG A 405 17.19 -8.99 24.67
#